data_5269d6955a52a9001090e4dff78bf483
#
_entry.id   5269d6955a52a9001090e4dff78bf483
#
_cell.length_a   1.000
_cell.length_b   1.000
_cell.length_c   1.000
_cell.angle_alpha   90.00
_cell.angle_beta   90.00
_cell.angle_gamma   90.00
#
_symmetry.space_group_name_H-M   'P 1'
#
loop_
_entity.id
_entity.type
_entity.pdbx_description
1 polymer ?
#
loop_
_entity_poly.entity_id
_entity_poly.type
_entity_poly.pdbx_seq_one_letter_code
_entity_poly.pdbx_strand_id
1 'polypeptide(L)'
;MESDISLSIIDDAITVKNKNTTVGYARFSRDQRLLEYIFVNPAFRRKGYGKMLVSHIEDEIGGQIVPAPPLSKMGLKFFSAVNS
;
A
#
# COMPACT_ATOMS: atom_id res chain seq x y z
N MET A 1 -14.15 -16.66 3.46
CA MET A 1 -14.72 -15.30 3.50
C MET A 1 -13.66 -14.31 3.94
N GLU A 2 -13.66 -13.19 3.30
CA GLU A 2 -12.63 -12.16 3.58
C GLU A 2 -13.10 -11.17 4.64
N SER A 3 -14.08 -11.54 5.40
CA SER A 3 -14.70 -10.66 6.39
C SER A 3 -13.76 -10.29 7.54
N ASP A 4 -12.63 -11.01 7.68
CA ASP A 4 -11.69 -10.77 8.77
C ASP A 4 -10.61 -9.75 8.41
N ILE A 5 -10.64 -9.22 7.21
CA ILE A 5 -9.68 -8.21 6.80
C ILE A 5 -9.97 -6.91 7.54
N SER A 6 -8.94 -6.36 8.16
CA SER A 6 -9.03 -5.07 8.82
C SER A 6 -7.93 -4.16 8.31
N LEU A 7 -8.26 -2.88 8.25
CA LEU A 7 -7.35 -1.86 7.76
C LEU A 7 -7.21 -0.78 8.83
N SER A 8 -5.98 -0.38 9.12
CA SER A 8 -5.75 0.72 10.04
C SER A 8 -4.71 1.66 9.48
N ILE A 9 -4.92 2.95 9.69
CA ILE A 9 -4.00 4.00 9.30
C ILE A 9 -3.58 4.72 10.56
N ILE A 10 -2.28 4.67 10.86
CA ILE A 10 -1.72 5.32 12.04
C ILE A 10 -0.52 6.13 11.56
N ASP A 11 -0.54 7.43 11.86
CA ASP A 11 0.49 8.36 11.39
C ASP A 11 0.61 8.25 9.86
N ASP A 12 1.79 7.98 9.35
CA ASP A 12 2.05 7.90 7.93
C ASP A 12 2.23 6.45 7.49
N ALA A 13 1.47 5.54 8.08
CA ALA A 13 1.54 4.12 7.74
C ALA A 13 0.14 3.52 7.67
N ILE A 14 -0.04 2.62 6.73
CA ILE A 14 -1.29 1.87 6.58
C ILE A 14 -0.97 0.38 6.68
N THR A 15 -1.78 -0.34 7.43
CA THR A 15 -1.61 -1.78 7.63
C THR A 15 -2.92 -2.49 7.33
N VAL A 16 -2.84 -3.56 6.57
CA VAL A 16 -3.97 -4.45 6.31
C VAL A 16 -3.65 -5.80 6.91
N LYS A 17 -4.53 -6.28 7.76
CA LYS A 17 -4.34 -7.54 8.48
C LYS A 17 -5.55 -8.42 8.29
N ASN A 18 -5.32 -9.72 8.38
CA ASN A 18 -6.40 -10.65 8.61
C ASN A 18 -6.26 -11.22 10.03
N LYS A 19 -7.07 -12.24 10.34
CA LYS A 19 -7.10 -12.84 11.65
C LYS A 19 -5.72 -13.34 12.12
N ASN A 20 -4.88 -13.78 11.20
CA ASN A 20 -3.67 -14.53 11.53
C ASN A 20 -2.38 -13.82 11.15
N THR A 21 -2.42 -12.83 10.24
CA THR A 21 -1.17 -12.28 9.73
C THR A 21 -1.38 -10.92 9.08
N THR A 22 -0.28 -10.23 8.83
CA THR A 22 -0.28 -9.00 8.06
C THR A 22 -0.41 -9.34 6.58
N VAL A 23 -1.44 -8.79 5.95
CA VAL A 23 -1.68 -8.97 4.52
C VAL A 23 -0.82 -8.01 3.72
N GLY A 24 -0.77 -6.75 4.15
CA GLY A 24 0.01 -5.74 3.48
C GLY A 24 0.30 -4.56 4.39
N TYR A 25 1.28 -3.76 3.98
CA TYR A 25 1.74 -2.64 4.79
C TYR A 25 2.39 -1.61 3.87
N ALA A 26 2.17 -0.33 4.15
CA ALA A 26 2.79 0.72 3.36
C ALA A 26 3.09 1.92 4.24
N ARG A 27 4.16 2.63 3.91
CA ARG A 27 4.49 3.92 4.54
C ARG A 27 4.47 5.00 3.49
N PHE A 28 4.01 6.17 3.87
CA PHE A 28 3.86 7.27 2.93
C PHE A 28 4.12 8.60 3.63
N SER A 29 4.38 9.63 2.85
CA SER A 29 4.53 10.99 3.34
C SER A 29 3.31 11.80 2.91
N ARG A 30 2.54 12.31 3.88
CA ARG A 30 1.38 13.14 3.58
C ARG A 30 1.78 14.46 2.97
N ASP A 31 2.84 15.05 3.50
CA ASP A 31 3.27 16.38 3.08
C ASP A 31 3.80 16.37 1.66
N GLN A 32 4.55 15.34 1.32
CA GLN A 32 5.19 15.25 0.02
C GLN A 32 4.42 14.39 -0.98
N ARG A 33 3.39 13.69 -0.50
CA ARG A 33 2.58 12.77 -1.31
C ARG A 33 3.42 11.70 -1.96
N LEU A 34 4.32 11.13 -1.17
CA LEU A 34 5.24 10.10 -1.62
C LEU A 34 4.96 8.78 -0.94
N LEU A 35 5.01 7.71 -1.73
CA LEU A 35 4.97 6.36 -1.20
C LEU A 35 6.38 5.94 -0.89
N GLU A 36 6.68 5.72 0.39
CA GLU A 36 8.05 5.44 0.85
C GLU A 36 8.34 3.95 0.90
N TYR A 37 7.31 3.14 1.13
CA TYR A 37 7.50 1.71 1.27
C TYR A 37 6.16 1.02 1.04
N ILE A 38 6.19 -0.14 0.39
CA ILE A 38 4.99 -0.96 0.25
C ILE A 38 5.39 -2.43 0.29
N PHE A 39 4.59 -3.19 1.02
CA PHE A 39 4.78 -4.63 1.17
C PHE A 39 3.43 -5.31 1.05
N VAL A 40 3.39 -6.38 0.27
CA VAL A 40 2.23 -7.28 0.24
C VAL A 40 2.75 -8.68 0.52
N ASN A 41 2.16 -9.33 1.52
CA ASN A 41 2.54 -10.68 1.89
C ASN A 41 2.46 -11.59 0.67
N PRO A 42 3.50 -12.40 0.38
CA PRO A 42 3.49 -13.25 -0.81
C PRO A 42 2.26 -14.14 -0.94
N ALA A 43 1.69 -14.57 0.17
CA ALA A 43 0.48 -15.40 0.13
C ALA A 43 -0.73 -14.65 -0.40
N PHE A 44 -0.67 -13.32 -0.44
CA PHE A 44 -1.79 -12.48 -0.85
C PHE A 44 -1.51 -11.67 -2.09
N ARG A 45 -0.42 -11.93 -2.77
CA ARG A 45 -0.07 -11.21 -3.99
C ARG A 45 -1.01 -11.59 -5.11
N ARG A 46 -1.14 -10.71 -6.10
CA ARG A 46 -2.02 -10.88 -7.27
C ARG A 46 -3.50 -10.92 -6.91
N LYS A 47 -3.85 -10.40 -5.74
CA LYS A 47 -5.25 -10.31 -5.31
C LYS A 47 -5.73 -8.87 -5.20
N GLY A 48 -4.92 -7.92 -5.64
CA GLY A 48 -5.31 -6.51 -5.63
C GLY A 48 -5.05 -5.76 -4.34
N TYR A 49 -4.39 -6.38 -3.37
CA TYR A 49 -4.14 -5.70 -2.09
C TYR A 49 -3.18 -4.52 -2.23
N GLY A 50 -2.20 -4.63 -3.13
CA GLY A 50 -1.31 -3.51 -3.38
C GLY A 50 -2.06 -2.29 -3.91
N LYS A 51 -2.94 -2.51 -4.88
CA LYS A 51 -3.80 -1.45 -5.40
C LYS A 51 -4.68 -0.86 -4.30
N MET A 52 -5.22 -1.73 -3.46
CA MET A 52 -6.07 -1.30 -2.36
C MET A 52 -5.30 -0.41 -1.39
N LEU A 53 -4.06 -0.77 -1.06
CA LEU A 53 -3.22 0.04 -0.19
C LEU A 53 -3.01 1.43 -0.78
N VAL A 54 -2.62 1.51 -2.05
CA VAL A 54 -2.39 2.80 -2.71
C VAL A 54 -3.68 3.61 -2.76
N SER A 55 -4.79 2.97 -3.09
CA SER A 55 -6.08 3.65 -3.17
C SER A 55 -6.48 4.26 -1.83
N HIS A 56 -6.31 3.51 -0.74
CA HIS A 56 -6.63 4.02 0.58
C HIS A 56 -5.71 5.16 1.00
N ILE A 57 -4.43 5.07 0.64
CA ILE A 57 -3.50 6.18 0.92
C ILE A 57 -3.94 7.43 0.16
N GLU A 58 -4.29 7.29 -1.09
CA GLU A 58 -4.73 8.43 -1.90
C GLU A 58 -6.01 9.05 -1.35
N ASP A 59 -6.93 8.23 -0.87
CA ASP A 59 -8.12 8.74 -0.19
C ASP A 59 -7.75 9.51 1.06
N GLU A 60 -6.78 9.00 1.80
CA GLU A 60 -6.37 9.61 3.06
C GLU A 60 -5.70 10.97 2.85
N ILE A 61 -4.86 11.08 1.83
CA ILE A 61 -4.13 12.34 1.58
C ILE A 61 -4.90 13.29 0.65
N GLY A 62 -5.98 12.81 0.06
CA GLY A 62 -6.81 13.65 -0.82
C GLY A 62 -6.18 13.92 -2.17
N GLY A 63 -5.36 13.02 -2.68
CA GLY A 63 -4.73 13.22 -3.96
C GLY A 63 -3.85 12.05 -4.36
N GLN A 64 -3.23 12.20 -5.51
CA GLN A 64 -2.38 11.17 -6.08
C GLN A 64 -1.07 11.03 -5.30
N ILE A 65 -0.59 9.79 -5.17
CA ILE A 65 0.68 9.52 -4.52
C ILE A 65 1.67 9.00 -5.56
N VAL A 66 2.95 9.36 -5.40
CA VAL A 66 4.00 8.92 -6.31
C VAL A 66 5.09 8.21 -5.51
N PRO A 67 5.86 7.31 -6.13
CA PRO A 67 6.91 6.59 -5.42
C PRO A 67 8.05 7.52 -5.03
N ALA A 68 8.55 7.33 -3.81
CA ALA A 68 9.71 8.08 -3.32
C ALA A 68 10.98 7.41 -3.80
N PRO A 69 11.98 8.18 -4.26
CA PRO A 69 13.28 7.59 -4.60
C PRO A 69 14.11 7.38 -3.34
N PRO A 70 15.02 6.38 -3.33
CA PRO A 70 15.17 5.36 -4.36
C PRO A 70 14.18 4.23 -4.14
N LEU A 71 13.70 3.65 -5.24
CA LEU A 71 12.80 2.50 -5.18
C LEU A 71 13.51 1.26 -5.68
N SER A 72 13.14 0.12 -5.11
CA SER A 72 13.59 -1.15 -5.64
C SER A 72 12.93 -1.39 -6.99
N LYS A 73 13.52 -2.32 -7.78
CA LYS A 73 12.94 -2.69 -9.06
C LYS A 73 11.51 -3.21 -8.90
N MET A 74 11.25 -3.94 -7.84
CA MET A 74 9.91 -4.45 -7.58
C MET A 74 8.92 -3.33 -7.30
N GLY A 75 9.34 -2.33 -6.56
CA GLY A 75 8.50 -1.17 -6.29
C GLY A 75 8.13 -0.43 -7.56
N LEU A 76 9.09 -0.25 -8.46
CA LEU A 76 8.84 0.40 -9.73
C LEU A 76 7.88 -0.40 -10.59
N LYS A 77 8.06 -1.71 -10.65
CA LYS A 77 7.15 -2.58 -11.40
C LYS A 77 5.73 -2.51 -10.85
N PHE A 78 5.60 -2.56 -9.54
CA PHE A 78 4.30 -2.48 -8.91
C PHE A 78 3.58 -1.18 -9.26
N PHE A 79 4.29 -0.08 -9.15
CA PHE A 79 3.71 1.23 -9.42
C PHE A 79 3.30 1.37 -10.87
N SER A 80 4.12 0.84 -11.76
CA SER A 80 3.81 0.84 -13.18
C SER A 80 2.52 0.07 -13.46
N ALA A 81 2.35 -1.08 -12.82
CA ALA A 81 1.14 -1.89 -12.99
C ALA A 81 -0.10 -1.17 -12.44
N VAL A 82 0.05 -0.46 -11.33
CA VAL A 82 -1.08 0.25 -10.72
C VAL A 82 -1.52 1.43 -11.59
N ASN A 83 -0.56 2.10 -12.22
CA ASN A 83 -0.84 3.33 -12.98
C ASN A 83 -1.04 3.11 -14.48
N SER A 84 -0.95 1.87 -14.93
CA SER A 84 -1.10 1.57 -16.37
C SER A 84 -2.55 1.38 -16.82
#